data_693a64c80a22c889a9efa6f7df73b77f
#
_entry.id   693a64c80a22c889a9efa6f7df73b77f
#
_cell.length_a   1.000
_cell.length_b   1.000
_cell.length_c   1.000
_cell.angle_alpha   90.00
_cell.angle_beta   90.00
_cell.angle_gamma   90.00
#
_symmetry.space_group_name_H-M   'P 1'
#
loop_
_entity.id
_entity.type
_entity.pdbx_description
1 polymer ?
#
loop_
_entity_poly.entity_id
_entity_poly.type
_entity_poly.pdbx_seq_one_letter_code
_entity_poly.pdbx_strand_id
1 'polypeptide(L)' 'MLCTVIDIRGDYAFVKYQDTGVISEVAIALLPFGVDIGDQLKFEDFEFTLIR' A
#
# COMPACT_ATOMS: atom_id res chain seq x y z
N MET A 1 -0.51 -4.54 10.35
CA MET A 1 -1.43 -4.98 9.28
C MET A 1 -0.70 -5.00 7.95
N LEU A 2 -0.80 -6.11 7.24
CA LEU A 2 -0.11 -6.27 5.96
C LEU A 2 -1.04 -5.95 4.81
N CYS A 3 -0.50 -5.32 3.77
CA CYS A 3 -1.24 -5.06 2.55
C CYS A 3 -0.34 -5.20 1.32
N THR A 4 -0.97 -5.33 0.17
CA THR A 4 -0.26 -5.49 -1.10
C THR A 4 -0.73 -4.39 -2.05
N VAL A 5 0.21 -3.79 -2.75
CA VAL A 5 -0.12 -2.82 -3.80
C VAL A 5 -0.63 -3.58 -5.02
N ILE A 6 -1.88 -3.36 -5.39
CA ILE A 6 -2.50 -4.09 -6.50
C ILE A 6 -2.62 -3.26 -7.77
N ASP A 7 -2.57 -1.94 -7.65
CA ASP A 7 -2.64 -1.06 -8.82
C ASP A 7 -2.11 0.32 -8.46
N ILE A 8 -1.67 1.07 -9.46
CA ILE A 8 -1.24 2.46 -9.30
C ILE A 8 -1.87 3.25 -10.44
N ARG A 9 -2.58 4.33 -10.10
CA ARG A 9 -3.22 5.20 -11.08
C ARG A 9 -2.96 6.66 -10.73
N GLY A 10 -2.21 7.35 -11.60
CA GLY A 10 -1.88 8.75 -11.37
C GLY A 10 -1.17 8.93 -10.04
N ASP A 11 -1.76 9.71 -9.14
CA ASP A 11 -1.17 10.02 -7.84
C ASP A 11 -1.67 9.10 -6.73
N TYR A 12 -2.40 8.03 -7.07
CA TYR A 12 -3.00 7.13 -6.10
C TYR A 12 -2.60 5.69 -6.36
N ALA A 13 -2.44 4.95 -5.26
CA ALA A 13 -2.23 3.52 -5.31
C ALA A 13 -3.42 2.82 -4.64
N PHE A 14 -3.72 1.61 -5.13
CA PHE A 14 -4.74 0.77 -4.52
C PHE A 14 -4.03 -0.33 -3.75
N VAL A 15 -4.34 -0.44 -2.46
CA VAL A 15 -3.74 -1.45 -1.60
C VAL A 15 -4.84 -2.37 -1.08
N LYS A 16 -4.54 -3.66 -1.03
CA LYS A 16 -5.46 -4.66 -0.49
C LYS A 16 -4.94 -5.15 0.83
N TYR A 17 -5.75 -4.99 1.88
CA TYR A 17 -5.40 -5.46 3.22
C TYR A 17 -5.63 -6.97 3.30
N GLN A 18 -4.61 -7.70 3.73
CA GLN A 18 -4.65 -9.16 3.73
C GLN A 18 -5.67 -9.74 4.71
N ASP A 19 -5.86 -9.08 5.86
CA ASP A 19 -6.77 -9.55 6.90
C ASP A 19 -8.22 -9.56 6.45
N THR A 20 -8.65 -8.46 5.82
CA THR A 20 -10.04 -8.21 5.52
C THR A 20 -10.38 -8.35 4.04
N GLY A 21 -9.37 -8.28 3.17
CA GLY A 21 -9.58 -8.23 1.73
C GLY A 21 -10.06 -6.87 1.23
N VAL A 22 -10.14 -5.88 2.12
CA VAL A 22 -10.58 -4.53 1.74
C VAL A 22 -9.53 -3.86 0.85
N ILE A 23 -9.99 -3.18 -0.19
CA ILE A 23 -9.14 -2.40 -1.09
C ILE A 23 -9.33 -0.93 -0.74
N SER A 24 -8.21 -0.24 -0.55
CA SER A 24 -8.20 1.17 -0.17
C SER A 24 -7.39 1.98 -1.16
N GLU A 25 -7.87 3.17 -1.49
CA GLU A 25 -7.13 4.12 -2.32
C GLU A 25 -6.26 4.99 -1.41
N VAL A 26 -4.97 5.04 -1.69
CA VAL A 26 -4.01 5.77 -0.86
C VAL A 26 -3.17 6.67 -1.76
N ALA A 27 -2.99 7.91 -1.35
CA ALA A 27 -2.11 8.83 -2.09
C ALA A 27 -0.67 8.29 -2.08
N ILE A 28 -0.02 8.28 -3.25
CA ILE A 28 1.35 7.79 -3.37
C ILE A 28 2.29 8.56 -2.43
N ALA A 29 2.02 9.83 -2.21
CA ALA A 29 2.83 10.66 -1.30
C ALA A 29 2.87 10.12 0.13
N LEU A 30 1.90 9.29 0.52
CA LEU A 30 1.86 8.67 1.86
C LEU A 30 2.57 7.33 1.91
N LEU A 31 3.05 6.84 0.77
CA LEU A 31 3.69 5.54 0.68
C LEU A 31 5.21 5.69 0.66
N PRO A 32 5.96 4.63 1.02
CA PRO A 32 7.41 4.67 0.94
C PRO A 32 7.87 4.92 -0.49
N PHE A 33 9.00 5.60 -0.62
CA PHE A 33 9.61 5.87 -1.91
C PHE A 33 9.96 4.56 -2.63
N GLY A 34 9.67 4.51 -3.92
CA GLY A 34 10.04 3.35 -4.74
C GLY A 34 9.04 2.20 -4.69
N VAL A 35 7.86 2.42 -4.09
CA VAL A 35 6.82 1.39 -4.06
C VAL A 35 6.30 1.12 -5.49
N ASP A 36 5.98 -0.15 -5.75
CA ASP A 36 5.47 -0.56 -7.07
C ASP A 36 4.38 -1.61 -6.90
N ILE A 37 3.68 -1.89 -7.99
CA ILE A 37 2.64 -2.92 -8.02
C ILE A 37 3.26 -4.26 -7.62
N GLY A 38 2.59 -4.98 -6.72
CA GLY A 38 3.05 -6.26 -6.21
C GLY A 38 3.86 -6.16 -4.93
N ASP A 39 4.29 -4.96 -4.55
CA ASP A 39 5.03 -4.78 -3.31
C ASP A 39 4.13 -4.99 -2.10
N GLN A 40 4.71 -5.54 -1.04
CA GLN A 40 4.03 -5.69 0.23
C GLN A 40 4.41 -4.56 1.17
N LEU A 41 3.40 -4.08 1.90
CA LEU A 41 3.56 -3.00 2.85
C LEU A 41 3.03 -3.43 4.21
N LYS A 42 3.64 -2.88 5.26
CA LYS A 42 3.14 -3.00 6.62
C LYS A 42 2.55 -1.66 7.01
N PHE A 43 1.28 -1.67 7.44
CA PHE A 43 0.61 -0.48 7.95
C PHE A 43 0.52 -0.57 9.46
N GLU A 44 1.15 0.38 10.15
CA GLU A 44 1.24 0.39 11.60
C GLU A 44 1.42 1.83 12.06
N ASP A 45 0.70 2.23 13.11
CA ASP A 45 0.77 3.59 13.66
C ASP A 45 0.55 4.66 12.59
N PHE A 46 -0.43 4.42 11.70
CA PHE A 46 -0.77 5.33 10.60
C PHE A 46 0.36 5.55 9.60
N GLU A 47 1.28 4.61 9.50
CA GLU A 47 2.42 4.71 8.60
C GLU A 47 2.59 3.43 7.79
N PHE A 48 2.92 3.58 6.50
CA PHE A 48 3.22 2.46 5.62
C PHE A 48 4.72 2.24 5.55
N THR A 49 5.15 1.00 5.70
CA THR A 49 6.56 0.60 5.58
C THR A 49 6.67 -0.46 4.50
N LEU A 50 7.64 -0.30 3.60
CA LEU A 50 7.88 -1.27 2.54
C LEU A 50 8.60 -2.49 3.10
N ILE A 51 8.05 -3.66 2.80
CA ILE A 51 8.64 -4.96 3.22
C ILE A 51 9.37 -5.55 2.02
N ARG A 52 10.67 -5.78 2.19
CA ARG A 52 11.50 -6.42 1.16
C ARG A 52 12.45 -7.43 1.78
#